data_d4a5c479e29d606f06b5d0720003ae95
#
_entry.id   d4a5c479e29d606f06b5d0720003ae95
#
_cell.length_a   1.000
_cell.length_b   1.000
_cell.length_c   1.000
_cell.angle_alpha   90.00
_cell.angle_beta   90.00
_cell.angle_gamma   90.00
#
_symmetry.space_group_name_H-M   'P 1'
#
loop_
_entity.id
_entity.type
_entity.pdbx_description
1 polymer ?
#
loop_
_entity_poly.entity_id
_entity_poly.type
_entity_poly.pdbx_seq_one_letter_code
_entity_poly.pdbx_strand_id
1 'polypeptide(L)'
;LPAICGRVCPQESQCEGQCIRGKKGEAVSIGKLERFVADYALEHDIKPVGAEVKNGHKVAVIGSGPSGLTCAGDLAKAGYDVTVFEALHELGGVLVYGISLLILIIINIFQYQFS
;
A
#
# COMPACT_ATOMS: atom_id res chain seq x y z
N LEU A 1 0.32 -2.63 1.72
CA LEU A 1 0.88 -1.29 1.40
C LEU A 1 2.30 -1.13 2.01
N PRO A 2 3.32 -1.88 1.55
CA PRO A 2 4.66 -1.89 2.16
C PRO A 2 5.34 -0.51 2.12
N ALA A 3 5.09 0.28 1.07
CA ALA A 3 5.61 1.64 0.98
C ALA A 3 5.16 2.54 2.13
N ILE A 4 3.94 2.33 2.63
CA ILE A 4 3.35 3.08 3.72
C ILE A 4 3.78 2.48 5.05
N CYS A 5 3.60 1.18 5.25
CA CYS A 5 3.97 0.49 6.48
C CYS A 5 5.46 0.67 6.81
N GLY A 6 6.35 0.55 5.83
CA GLY A 6 7.78 0.78 6.01
C GLY A 6 8.18 2.21 6.40
N ARG A 7 7.23 3.18 6.35
CA ARG A 7 7.48 4.59 6.71
C ARG A 7 6.78 5.05 7.97
N VAL A 8 5.58 4.52 8.26
CA VAL A 8 4.72 5.07 9.31
C VAL A 8 4.43 4.12 10.47
N CYS A 9 4.64 2.80 10.30
CA CYS A 9 4.46 1.87 11.40
C CYS A 9 5.56 2.04 12.46
N PRO A 10 5.23 2.01 13.75
CA PRO A 10 6.20 2.02 14.84
C PRO A 10 6.79 0.60 15.03
N GLN A 11 7.58 0.13 14.05
CA GLN A 11 8.08 -1.24 14.00
C GLN A 11 8.89 -1.63 15.22
N GLU A 12 9.65 -0.68 15.80
CA GLU A 12 10.46 -0.87 17.00
C GLU A 12 9.67 -1.31 18.23
N SER A 13 8.39 -0.92 18.30
CA SER A 13 7.48 -1.33 19.38
C SER A 13 6.54 -2.47 18.99
N GLN A 14 6.50 -2.85 17.71
CA GLN A 14 5.64 -3.88 17.16
C GLN A 14 6.46 -5.10 16.68
N CYS A 15 6.57 -5.30 15.37
CA CYS A 15 7.21 -6.49 14.79
C CYS A 15 8.71 -6.59 15.12
N GLU A 16 9.44 -5.50 15.09
CA GLU A 16 10.87 -5.50 15.44
C GLU A 16 11.07 -5.69 16.96
N GLY A 17 10.21 -5.07 17.78
CA GLY A 17 10.22 -5.23 19.24
C GLY A 17 9.92 -6.65 19.71
N GLN A 18 9.21 -7.44 18.91
CA GLN A 18 8.90 -8.85 19.18
C GLN A 18 9.83 -9.82 18.44
N CYS A 19 10.79 -9.32 17.70
CA CYS A 19 11.69 -10.15 16.92
C CYS A 19 12.54 -11.07 17.80
N ILE A 20 12.49 -12.38 17.53
CA ILE A 20 13.25 -13.39 18.30
C ILE A 20 14.76 -13.14 18.26
N ARG A 21 15.29 -12.59 17.19
CA ARG A 21 16.69 -12.21 17.07
C ARG A 21 17.07 -11.09 18.04
N GLY A 22 16.18 -10.16 18.30
CA GLY A 22 16.37 -9.06 19.26
C GLY A 22 16.64 -9.53 20.69
N LYS A 23 16.32 -10.80 21.02
CA LYS A 23 16.64 -11.40 22.32
C LYS A 23 18.13 -11.78 22.49
N LYS A 24 18.88 -11.93 21.39
CA LYS A 24 20.29 -12.37 21.38
C LYS A 24 21.21 -11.46 20.58
N GLY A 25 20.70 -10.35 20.08
CA GLY A 25 21.44 -9.40 19.23
C GLY A 25 20.51 -8.36 18.66
N GLU A 26 20.74 -7.92 17.44
CA GLU A 26 19.88 -6.95 16.77
C GLU A 26 18.66 -7.63 16.14
N ALA A 27 17.50 -6.99 16.27
CA ALA A 27 16.28 -7.37 15.58
C ALA A 27 16.46 -7.25 14.05
N VAL A 28 15.67 -8.01 13.30
CA VAL A 28 15.57 -7.82 11.84
C VAL A 28 14.91 -6.46 11.58
N SER A 29 15.52 -5.62 10.77
CA SER A 29 15.00 -4.29 10.40
C SER A 29 13.84 -4.42 9.40
N ILE A 30 12.69 -4.91 9.87
CA ILE A 30 11.52 -5.26 9.04
C ILE A 30 11.01 -4.03 8.30
N GLY A 31 10.84 -2.91 8.99
CA GLY A 31 10.35 -1.69 8.38
C GLY A 31 11.29 -1.12 7.30
N LYS A 32 12.60 -1.19 7.52
CA LYS A 32 13.59 -0.77 6.51
C LYS A 32 13.56 -1.68 5.28
N LEU A 33 13.35 -2.98 5.47
CA LEU A 33 13.23 -3.94 4.37
C LEU A 33 11.92 -3.73 3.59
N GLU A 34 10.80 -3.49 4.26
CA GLU A 34 9.54 -3.15 3.59
C GLU A 34 9.68 -1.88 2.75
N ARG A 35 10.30 -0.84 3.31
CA ARG A 35 10.57 0.40 2.61
C ARG A 35 11.47 0.16 1.40
N PHE A 36 12.57 -0.57 1.58
CA PHE A 36 13.52 -0.88 0.51
C PHE A 36 12.84 -1.58 -0.67
N VAL A 37 12.07 -2.63 -0.39
CA VAL A 37 11.37 -3.40 -1.45
C VAL A 37 10.37 -2.51 -2.20
N ALA A 38 9.64 -1.65 -1.47
CA ALA A 38 8.69 -0.75 -2.09
C ALA A 38 9.36 0.31 -2.97
N ASP A 39 10.45 0.92 -2.48
CA ASP A 39 11.20 1.93 -3.22
C ASP A 39 11.88 1.29 -4.46
N TYR A 40 12.45 0.10 -4.31
CA TYR A 40 13.01 -0.66 -5.42
C TYR A 40 11.97 -0.97 -6.50
N ALA A 41 10.78 -1.42 -6.09
CA ALA A 41 9.70 -1.71 -7.04
C ALA A 41 9.27 -0.45 -7.80
N LEU A 42 9.22 0.70 -7.12
CA LEU A 42 8.89 1.99 -7.73
C LEU A 42 9.98 2.45 -8.72
N GLU A 43 11.24 2.39 -8.33
CA GLU A 43 12.38 2.81 -9.16
C GLU A 43 12.54 1.94 -10.42
N HIS A 44 12.16 0.67 -10.36
CA HIS A 44 12.27 -0.29 -11.47
C HIS A 44 10.94 -0.51 -12.21
N ASP A 45 9.93 0.31 -11.97
CA ASP A 45 8.59 0.20 -12.60
C ASP A 45 7.97 -1.21 -12.50
N ILE A 46 8.23 -1.89 -11.36
CA ILE A 46 7.65 -3.21 -11.09
C ILE A 46 6.20 -3.04 -10.69
N LYS A 47 5.31 -3.47 -11.59
CA LYS A 47 3.86 -3.36 -11.41
C LYS A 47 3.28 -4.60 -10.74
N PRO A 48 2.25 -4.44 -9.89
CA PRO A 48 1.52 -5.59 -9.38
C PRO A 48 0.83 -6.33 -10.53
N VAL A 49 0.88 -7.64 -10.49
CA VAL A 49 0.19 -8.49 -11.47
C VAL A 49 -1.30 -8.48 -11.16
N GLY A 50 -2.10 -8.00 -12.10
CA GLY A 50 -3.56 -8.06 -12.02
C GLY A 50 -4.10 -9.45 -12.31
N ALA A 51 -5.41 -9.65 -12.13
CA ALA A 51 -6.05 -10.89 -12.53
C ALA A 51 -6.03 -11.05 -14.07
N GLU A 52 -5.60 -12.22 -14.55
CA GLU A 52 -5.62 -12.54 -15.97
C GLU A 52 -7.06 -12.64 -16.51
N VAL A 53 -7.99 -13.06 -15.66
CA VAL A 53 -9.40 -13.25 -16.01
C VAL A 53 -10.28 -12.43 -15.10
N LYS A 54 -11.13 -11.60 -15.68
CA LYS A 54 -12.17 -10.86 -14.93
C LYS A 54 -13.32 -11.79 -14.59
N ASN A 55 -13.84 -11.69 -13.37
CA ASN A 55 -14.98 -12.50 -12.90
C ASN A 55 -16.36 -11.93 -13.31
N GLY A 56 -16.40 -10.79 -13.97
CA GLY A 56 -17.61 -10.14 -14.47
C GLY A 56 -18.41 -9.35 -13.40
N HIS A 57 -17.96 -9.32 -12.17
CA HIS A 57 -18.63 -8.58 -11.11
C HIS A 57 -18.02 -7.18 -10.92
N LYS A 58 -18.91 -6.20 -10.71
CA LYS A 58 -18.53 -4.81 -10.42
C LYS A 58 -18.65 -4.53 -8.93
N VAL A 59 -17.66 -3.84 -8.37
CA VAL A 59 -17.61 -3.46 -6.96
C VAL A 59 -17.31 -1.97 -6.84
N ALA A 60 -18.12 -1.28 -6.03
CA ALA A 60 -17.89 0.10 -5.65
C ALA A 60 -17.19 0.14 -4.28
N VAL A 61 -16.06 0.81 -4.19
CA VAL A 61 -15.35 1.09 -2.93
C VAL A 61 -15.56 2.56 -2.60
N ILE A 62 -16.14 2.84 -1.45
CA ILE A 62 -16.40 4.19 -1.00
C ILE A 62 -15.29 4.66 -0.07
N GLY A 63 -14.58 5.70 -0.50
CA GLY A 63 -13.43 6.26 0.18
C GLY A 63 -12.09 5.70 -0.33
N SER A 64 -11.14 6.59 -0.56
CA SER A 64 -9.79 6.28 -1.07
C SER A 64 -8.70 6.33 0.02
N GLY A 65 -9.07 6.27 1.29
CA GLY A 65 -8.11 6.13 2.37
C GLY A 65 -7.39 4.77 2.35
N PRO A 66 -6.43 4.51 3.27
CA PRO A 66 -5.64 3.28 3.28
C PRO A 66 -6.47 2.01 3.20
N SER A 67 -7.58 1.96 3.93
CA SER A 67 -8.49 0.81 3.94
C SER A 67 -9.17 0.59 2.60
N GLY A 68 -9.75 1.67 2.02
CA GLY A 68 -10.43 1.60 0.72
C GLY A 68 -9.47 1.18 -0.39
N LEU A 69 -8.26 1.74 -0.39
CA LEU A 69 -7.23 1.43 -1.37
C LEU A 69 -6.74 -0.01 -1.29
N THR A 70 -6.53 -0.53 -0.07
CA THR A 70 -6.15 -1.94 0.14
C THR A 70 -7.25 -2.86 -0.36
N CYS A 71 -8.49 -2.59 0.03
CA CYS A 71 -9.66 -3.35 -0.41
C CYS A 71 -9.79 -3.34 -1.95
N ALA A 72 -9.71 -2.15 -2.57
CA ALA A 72 -9.78 -2.01 -4.02
C ALA A 72 -8.68 -2.80 -4.74
N GLY A 73 -7.45 -2.71 -4.25
CA GLY A 73 -6.31 -3.45 -4.81
C GLY A 73 -6.47 -4.96 -4.73
N ASP A 74 -6.93 -5.47 -3.58
CA ASP A 74 -7.14 -6.92 -3.40
C ASP A 74 -8.31 -7.44 -4.25
N LEU A 75 -9.40 -6.70 -4.33
CA LEU A 75 -10.52 -7.02 -5.22
C LEU A 75 -10.11 -7.01 -6.69
N ALA A 76 -9.33 -6.02 -7.13
CA ALA A 76 -8.82 -5.96 -8.50
C ALA A 76 -7.93 -7.16 -8.83
N LYS A 77 -7.04 -7.58 -7.91
CA LYS A 77 -6.25 -8.82 -8.04
C LYS A 77 -7.11 -10.07 -8.09
N ALA A 78 -8.25 -10.08 -7.41
CA ALA A 78 -9.22 -11.17 -7.45
C ALA A 78 -10.12 -11.15 -8.71
N GLY A 79 -9.91 -10.23 -9.63
CA GLY A 79 -10.60 -10.17 -10.93
C GLY A 79 -11.89 -9.37 -10.95
N TYR A 80 -12.21 -8.64 -9.89
CA TYR A 80 -13.37 -7.74 -9.87
C TYR A 80 -13.09 -6.48 -10.69
N ASP A 81 -14.15 -5.92 -11.25
CA ASP A 81 -14.13 -4.59 -11.86
C ASP A 81 -14.43 -3.55 -10.76
N VAL A 82 -13.40 -2.88 -10.27
CA VAL A 82 -13.47 -2.04 -9.07
C VAL A 82 -13.51 -0.57 -9.44
N THR A 83 -14.48 0.15 -8.89
CA THR A 83 -14.56 1.61 -8.97
C THR A 83 -14.43 2.20 -7.58
N VAL A 84 -13.45 3.09 -7.37
CA VAL A 84 -13.28 3.81 -6.10
C VAL A 84 -13.95 5.18 -6.21
N PHE A 85 -14.81 5.50 -5.25
CA PHE A 85 -15.46 6.78 -5.13
C PHE A 85 -14.86 7.58 -3.98
N GLU A 86 -14.43 8.80 -4.25
CA GLU A 86 -13.85 9.71 -3.26
C GLU A 86 -14.61 11.03 -3.26
N ALA A 87 -14.93 11.53 -2.07
CA ALA A 87 -15.64 12.79 -1.89
C ALA A 87 -14.71 14.01 -1.90
N LEU A 88 -13.42 13.80 -1.58
CA LEU A 88 -12.42 14.84 -1.56
C LEU A 88 -11.77 14.99 -2.94
N HIS A 89 -11.14 16.14 -3.19
CA HIS A 89 -10.50 16.45 -4.48
C HIS A 89 -9.18 15.68 -4.73
N GLU A 90 -8.60 15.09 -3.68
CA GLU A 90 -7.38 14.28 -3.76
C GLU A 90 -7.65 12.88 -3.23
N LEU A 91 -7.15 11.87 -3.96
CA LEU A 91 -7.22 10.47 -3.52
C LEU A 91 -6.18 10.19 -2.43
N GLY A 92 -6.51 9.30 -1.50
CA GLY A 92 -5.56 8.83 -0.48
C GLY A 92 -6.00 9.11 0.96
N GLY A 93 -6.97 9.99 1.18
CA GLY A 93 -7.47 10.31 2.52
C GLY A 93 -6.34 10.77 3.45
N VAL A 94 -6.21 10.16 4.64
CA VAL A 94 -5.18 10.51 5.63
C VAL A 94 -3.75 10.38 5.10
N LEU A 95 -3.51 9.58 4.08
CA LEU A 95 -2.19 9.44 3.47
C LEU A 95 -1.74 10.74 2.79
N VAL A 96 -2.65 11.52 2.27
CA VAL A 96 -2.39 12.82 1.64
C VAL A 96 -2.55 13.96 2.65
N TYR A 97 -3.67 13.97 3.37
CA TYR A 97 -4.00 15.08 4.27
C TYR A 97 -3.32 15.02 5.64
N GLY A 98 -2.86 13.82 6.07
CA GLY A 98 -2.22 13.61 7.35
C GLY A 98 -0.72 13.35 7.30
N ILE A 99 -0.17 12.89 6.17
CA ILE A 99 1.22 12.45 6.03
C ILE A 99 1.79 13.04 4.74
N SER A 100 2.06 14.33 4.73
CA SER A 100 2.44 15.10 3.54
C SER A 100 3.68 14.58 2.76
N LEU A 101 4.52 13.74 3.37
CA LEU A 101 5.71 13.16 2.72
C LEU A 101 5.39 11.99 1.77
N LEU A 102 4.16 11.47 1.80
CA LEU A 102 3.75 10.27 1.05
C LEU A 102 3.03 10.57 -0.27
N ILE A 103 2.73 11.83 -0.56
CA ILE A 103 1.92 12.25 -1.71
C ILE A 103 2.48 11.73 -3.04
N LEU A 104 3.78 11.84 -3.26
CA LEU A 104 4.43 11.41 -4.51
C LEU A 104 4.38 9.88 -4.71
N ILE A 105 4.47 9.12 -3.62
CA ILE A 105 4.45 7.64 -3.66
C ILE A 105 3.04 7.13 -3.95
N ILE A 106 2.04 7.76 -3.36
CA ILE A 106 0.64 7.38 -3.53
C ILE A 106 0.17 7.64 -4.96
N ILE A 107 0.48 8.79 -5.53
CA ILE A 107 0.13 9.14 -6.91
C ILE A 107 0.70 8.10 -7.89
N ASN A 108 1.97 7.70 -7.72
CA ASN A 108 2.58 6.70 -8.58
C ASN A 108 1.94 5.29 -8.42
N ILE A 109 1.66 4.85 -7.20
CA ILE A 109 1.00 3.56 -6.97
C ILE A 109 -0.40 3.54 -7.62
N PHE A 110 -1.12 4.66 -7.58
CA PHE A 110 -2.48 4.75 -8.13
C PHE A 110 -2.53 4.81 -9.64
N GLN A 111 -1.64 5.53 -10.30
CA GLN A 111 -1.62 5.57 -11.77
C GLN A 111 -1.39 4.17 -12.38
N TYR A 112 -0.79 3.25 -11.62
CA TYR A 112 -0.46 1.92 -12.10
C TYR A 112 -1.48 0.82 -11.75
N GLN A 113 -2.38 1.05 -10.80
CA GLN A 113 -3.38 0.05 -10.40
C GLN A 113 -4.72 0.16 -11.12
N PHE A 114 -5.01 1.30 -11.73
CA PHE A 114 -6.32 1.60 -12.31
C PHE A 114 -6.29 2.04 -13.79
N SER A 115 -5.17 1.84 -14.49
CA SER A 115 -5.03 2.07 -15.94
C SER A 115 -5.39 0.84 -16.75
#